data_97557963be0ec8d0693c4e3389f58867
#
_entry.id   97557963be0ec8d0693c4e3389f58867
#
_cell.length_a   1.000
_cell.length_b   1.000
_cell.length_c   1.000
_cell.angle_alpha   90.00
_cell.angle_beta   90.00
_cell.angle_gamma   90.00
#
_symmetry.space_group_name_H-M   'P 1'
#
loop_
_entity.id
_entity.type
_entity.pdbx_description
1 polymer ?
#
loop_
_entity_poly.entity_id
_entity_poly.type
_entity_poly.pdbx_seq_one_letter_code
_entity_poly.pdbx_strand_id
1 'polypeptide(L)'
;MTTGATNERKPEQARPPREEWETRDQVPLLPSRDPFYQPPVGFRALPPGAVLRWRRVDLALFGRIRQHVDAWQLLYRTNSMHHEPEAAVTTVVLPARVRAPAHRPLLAYQCAIDAVADKCFPSYALRYGARAIGAVPQFEWPLIAAAVARGWAVSISDHEGQDGCFVAPREPGYRILDGVRAAMSFEPLGLDQSTPVGIWGYSGGGMASSWAAEMAPAYAPEIGIVGAVLGAPVSDPGQLAVRLNGTAFSGLTAIGIASLRRCYAGLDARINAHIDAEGQQILAAASQLDTVRAGARFAKQDFNNHCDISLAELLTQPEIVEVFDDVRLGQHVPACPMLVIHPQHDQIIDVRDVDAQVQRYLAADGHVSYVRDHCSEHISLMLLSAPLALNWLKNRFRGTGTSNAQNIPVFSIALSAKAIRGYLSILATMLRAVLARPLGPTTARSQHRI
;
A
#
# COMPACT_ATOMS: atom_id res chain seq x y z
N MET A 1 -55.64 -30.46 -13.22
CA MET A 1 -54.75 -29.81 -12.24
C MET A 1 -53.34 -29.85 -12.83
N THR A 2 -52.95 -28.76 -13.49
CA THR A 2 -51.69 -28.60 -14.18
C THR A 2 -50.83 -27.64 -13.31
N THR A 3 -49.81 -28.19 -12.68
CA THR A 3 -48.82 -27.45 -11.90
C THR A 3 -47.81 -26.79 -12.84
N GLY A 4 -47.87 -25.47 -12.96
CA GLY A 4 -46.87 -24.65 -13.68
C GLY A 4 -45.61 -24.53 -12.85
N ALA A 5 -44.50 -25.04 -13.37
CA ALA A 5 -43.18 -24.79 -12.84
C ALA A 5 -42.69 -23.43 -13.30
N THR A 6 -42.59 -22.49 -12.39
CA THR A 6 -41.95 -21.19 -12.60
C THR A 6 -40.44 -21.40 -12.72
N ASN A 7 -39.92 -21.18 -13.91
CA ASN A 7 -38.48 -21.23 -14.23
C ASN A 7 -37.84 -19.93 -13.74
N GLU A 8 -37.30 -19.91 -12.52
CA GLU A 8 -36.50 -18.81 -12.01
C GLU A 8 -35.17 -18.75 -12.79
N ARG A 9 -35.08 -17.82 -13.72
CA ARG A 9 -33.81 -17.48 -14.38
C ARG A 9 -32.85 -16.96 -13.33
N LYS A 10 -31.75 -17.69 -13.09
CA LYS A 10 -30.61 -17.18 -12.36
C LYS A 10 -30.17 -15.83 -12.98
N PRO A 11 -29.84 -14.81 -12.17
CA PRO A 11 -29.37 -13.55 -12.70
C PRO A 11 -28.10 -13.82 -13.53
N GLU A 12 -28.14 -13.40 -14.79
CA GLU A 12 -27.03 -13.43 -15.74
C GLU A 12 -25.88 -12.63 -15.10
N GLN A 13 -24.79 -13.33 -14.77
CA GLN A 13 -23.59 -12.67 -14.27
C GLN A 13 -23.14 -11.66 -15.31
N ALA A 14 -23.23 -10.38 -14.99
CA ALA A 14 -22.81 -9.30 -15.86
C ALA A 14 -21.33 -9.53 -16.26
N ARG A 15 -21.06 -9.81 -17.52
CA ARG A 15 -19.71 -9.92 -18.05
C ARG A 15 -19.03 -8.57 -17.85
N PRO A 16 -17.78 -8.56 -17.35
CA PRO A 16 -17.04 -7.31 -17.19
C PRO A 16 -16.93 -6.61 -18.54
N PRO A 17 -17.09 -5.28 -18.59
CA PRO A 17 -16.95 -4.52 -19.82
C PRO A 17 -15.56 -4.73 -20.40
N ARG A 18 -15.50 -5.21 -21.64
CA ARG A 18 -14.26 -5.36 -22.43
C ARG A 18 -13.95 -4.02 -23.08
N GLU A 19 -13.31 -3.12 -22.38
CA GLU A 19 -12.77 -1.91 -22.99
C GLU A 19 -11.29 -1.79 -22.70
N GLU A 20 -10.49 -1.99 -23.71
CA GLU A 20 -9.06 -1.68 -23.72
C GLU A 20 -8.90 -0.17 -23.92
N TRP A 21 -8.58 0.55 -22.86
CA TRP A 21 -8.42 2.01 -22.87
C TRP A 21 -6.92 2.35 -22.92
N GLU A 22 -6.35 2.53 -24.06
CA GLU A 22 -5.16 3.34 -24.36
C GLU A 22 -4.33 2.86 -25.53
N THR A 23 -3.91 3.84 -26.34
CA THR A 23 -2.76 3.71 -27.24
C THR A 23 -1.46 3.89 -26.44
N ARG A 24 -0.46 3.05 -26.70
CA ARG A 24 0.81 2.92 -25.94
C ARG A 24 1.67 4.19 -25.84
N ASP A 25 1.36 5.24 -26.58
CA ASP A 25 2.25 6.39 -26.79
C ASP A 25 1.77 7.70 -26.17
N GLN A 26 0.68 7.71 -25.41
CA GLN A 26 0.19 8.93 -24.75
C GLN A 26 0.82 9.12 -23.38
N VAL A 27 1.24 10.37 -23.07
CA VAL A 27 1.60 10.78 -21.71
C VAL A 27 0.38 10.54 -20.82
N PRO A 28 0.52 9.78 -19.71
CA PRO A 28 -0.61 9.47 -18.86
C PRO A 28 -1.23 10.75 -18.27
N LEU A 29 -2.55 10.82 -18.29
CA LEU A 29 -3.29 11.86 -17.57
C LEU A 29 -3.20 11.61 -16.06
N LEU A 30 -3.32 12.68 -15.27
CA LEU A 30 -3.49 12.55 -13.83
C LEU A 30 -4.78 11.80 -13.50
N PRO A 31 -4.83 10.98 -12.45
CA PRO A 31 -6.03 10.24 -12.05
C PRO A 31 -7.30 11.07 -12.00
N SER A 32 -7.24 12.29 -11.46
CA SER A 32 -8.36 13.24 -11.41
C SER A 32 -8.87 13.72 -12.77
N ARG A 33 -8.09 13.55 -13.84
CA ARG A 33 -8.41 13.98 -15.20
C ARG A 33 -8.58 12.82 -16.18
N ASP A 34 -8.31 11.61 -15.77
CA ASP A 34 -8.34 10.42 -16.60
C ASP A 34 -9.70 9.73 -16.49
N PRO A 35 -10.51 9.67 -17.59
CA PRO A 35 -11.81 9.02 -17.58
C PRO A 35 -11.79 7.54 -17.16
N PHE A 36 -10.62 6.89 -17.22
CA PHE A 36 -10.46 5.51 -16.74
C PHE A 36 -10.86 5.37 -15.25
N TYR A 37 -10.57 6.38 -14.42
CA TYR A 37 -10.84 6.35 -12.97
C TYR A 37 -12.31 6.62 -12.63
N GLN A 38 -13.13 7.05 -13.61
CA GLN A 38 -14.56 7.31 -13.38
C GLN A 38 -15.33 5.98 -13.43
N PRO A 39 -15.98 5.54 -12.34
CA PRO A 39 -16.70 4.29 -12.34
C PRO A 39 -17.94 4.37 -13.24
N PRO A 40 -18.36 3.24 -13.88
CA PRO A 40 -19.58 3.20 -14.68
C PRO A 40 -20.83 3.35 -13.81
N VAL A 41 -21.92 3.81 -14.42
CA VAL A 41 -23.22 3.89 -13.76
C VAL A 41 -23.62 2.50 -13.22
N GLY A 42 -24.17 2.46 -12.00
CA GLY A 42 -24.62 1.22 -11.36
C GLY A 42 -23.51 0.43 -10.64
N PHE A 43 -22.26 0.87 -10.65
CA PHE A 43 -21.15 0.16 -10.00
C PHE A 43 -21.37 -0.09 -8.50
N ARG A 44 -22.14 0.79 -7.83
CA ARG A 44 -22.42 0.71 -6.40
C ARG A 44 -23.15 -0.58 -5.99
N ALA A 45 -23.92 -1.16 -6.92
CA ALA A 45 -24.65 -2.42 -6.70
C ALA A 45 -23.77 -3.68 -6.88
N LEU A 46 -22.55 -3.55 -7.40
CA LEU A 46 -21.65 -4.67 -7.59
C LEU A 46 -20.97 -5.07 -6.27
N PRO A 47 -20.54 -6.33 -6.13
CA PRO A 47 -19.82 -6.76 -4.93
C PRO A 47 -18.42 -6.14 -4.85
N PRO A 48 -17.84 -6.04 -3.63
CA PRO A 48 -16.45 -5.65 -3.43
C PRO A 48 -15.49 -6.51 -4.26
N GLY A 49 -14.48 -5.86 -4.87
CA GLY A 49 -13.53 -6.52 -5.77
C GLY A 49 -14.01 -6.73 -7.20
N ALA A 50 -15.27 -6.38 -7.54
CA ALA A 50 -15.74 -6.46 -8.92
C ALA A 50 -14.93 -5.52 -9.83
N VAL A 51 -14.33 -6.07 -10.89
CA VAL A 51 -13.60 -5.30 -11.90
C VAL A 51 -14.61 -4.51 -12.73
N LEU A 52 -14.47 -3.19 -12.73
CA LEU A 52 -15.33 -2.24 -13.45
C LEU A 52 -14.77 -1.93 -14.84
N ARG A 53 -13.46 -1.75 -14.92
CA ARG A 53 -12.69 -1.49 -16.16
C ARG A 53 -11.27 -2.01 -15.99
N TRP A 54 -10.60 -2.24 -17.10
CA TRP A 54 -9.19 -2.57 -17.10
C TRP A 54 -8.48 -2.02 -18.33
N ARG A 55 -7.17 -1.81 -18.21
CA ARG A 55 -6.32 -1.41 -19.33
C ARG A 55 -4.93 -2.00 -19.18
N ARG A 56 -4.24 -2.23 -20.29
CA ARG A 56 -2.82 -2.56 -20.31
C ARG A 56 -2.00 -1.28 -20.19
N VAL A 57 -0.94 -1.30 -19.39
CA VAL A 57 -0.07 -0.14 -19.18
C VAL A 57 1.40 -0.50 -19.27
N ASP A 58 2.23 0.47 -19.68
CA ASP A 58 3.68 0.37 -19.56
C ASP A 58 4.14 1.02 -18.27
N LEU A 59 4.96 0.32 -17.51
CA LEU A 59 5.58 0.84 -16.28
C LEU A 59 7.00 1.34 -16.58
N ALA A 60 7.49 2.27 -15.76
CA ALA A 60 8.82 2.81 -15.93
C ALA A 60 9.48 3.18 -14.60
N LEU A 61 10.79 3.03 -14.54
CA LEU A 61 11.61 3.61 -13.49
C LEU A 61 11.67 5.13 -13.71
N PHE A 62 11.19 5.88 -12.71
CA PHE A 62 11.06 7.35 -12.72
C PHE A 62 10.35 7.92 -13.95
N GLY A 63 9.35 7.20 -14.47
CA GLY A 63 8.57 7.60 -15.63
C GLY A 63 9.33 7.58 -16.97
N ARG A 64 10.61 7.19 -17.01
CA ARG A 64 11.50 7.31 -18.16
C ARG A 64 12.02 5.99 -18.72
N ILE A 65 12.47 5.07 -17.88
CA ILE A 65 13.06 3.82 -18.32
C ILE A 65 11.97 2.74 -18.27
N ARG A 66 11.42 2.39 -19.45
CA ARG A 66 10.39 1.35 -19.58
C ARG A 66 10.85 0.05 -18.94
N GLN A 67 9.97 -0.57 -18.19
CA GLN A 67 10.21 -1.84 -17.53
C GLN A 67 9.61 -2.98 -18.37
N HIS A 68 10.41 -4.00 -18.64
CA HIS A 68 9.95 -5.16 -19.39
C HIS A 68 9.23 -6.14 -18.44
N VAL A 69 7.97 -5.83 -18.17
CA VAL A 69 7.00 -6.59 -17.39
C VAL A 69 5.66 -6.58 -18.15
N ASP A 70 4.76 -7.47 -17.81
CA ASP A 70 3.37 -7.37 -18.24
C ASP A 70 2.57 -6.69 -17.12
N ALA A 71 1.86 -5.59 -17.43
CA ALA A 71 1.14 -4.83 -16.42
C ALA A 71 -0.23 -4.36 -16.90
N TRP A 72 -1.18 -4.37 -15.97
CA TRP A 72 -2.55 -3.89 -16.18
C TRP A 72 -2.97 -3.00 -15.02
N GLN A 73 -3.89 -2.09 -15.30
CA GLN A 73 -4.65 -1.39 -14.28
C GLN A 73 -6.07 -1.91 -14.27
N LEU A 74 -6.58 -2.18 -13.08
CA LEU A 74 -7.94 -2.62 -12.83
C LEU A 74 -8.62 -1.55 -11.99
N LEU A 75 -9.67 -0.93 -12.53
CA LEU A 75 -10.62 -0.15 -11.74
C LEU A 75 -11.61 -1.12 -11.14
N TYR A 76 -11.78 -1.13 -9.84
CA TYR A 76 -12.63 -2.08 -9.12
C TYR A 76 -13.51 -1.38 -8.08
N ARG A 77 -14.63 -2.02 -7.72
CA ARG A 77 -15.52 -1.59 -6.67
C ARG A 77 -14.93 -1.94 -5.30
N THR A 78 -14.97 -0.98 -4.37
CA THR A 78 -14.50 -1.12 -2.98
C THR A 78 -15.40 -0.32 -2.02
N ASN A 79 -15.01 -0.23 -0.75
CA ASN A 79 -15.71 0.55 0.27
C ASN A 79 -14.83 1.65 0.87
N SER A 80 -15.46 2.75 1.28
CA SER A 80 -14.87 3.76 2.18
C SER A 80 -14.81 3.24 3.63
N MET A 81 -14.20 4.04 4.52
CA MET A 81 -14.18 3.78 5.97
C MET A 81 -15.59 3.72 6.59
N HIS A 82 -16.58 4.30 5.94
CA HIS A 82 -18.00 4.27 6.33
C HIS A 82 -18.81 3.20 5.61
N HIS A 83 -18.14 2.24 4.95
CA HIS A 83 -18.75 1.17 4.13
C HIS A 83 -19.55 1.67 2.91
N GLU A 84 -19.37 2.93 2.50
CA GLU A 84 -19.99 3.44 1.28
C GLU A 84 -19.28 2.88 0.04
N PRO A 85 -20.04 2.50 -1.01
CA PRO A 85 -19.47 1.99 -2.25
C PRO A 85 -18.63 3.04 -2.98
N GLU A 86 -17.36 2.71 -3.22
CA GLU A 86 -16.37 3.50 -3.93
C GLU A 86 -15.70 2.70 -5.06
N ALA A 87 -14.85 3.37 -5.83
CA ALA A 87 -13.99 2.73 -6.80
C ALA A 87 -12.52 3.10 -6.55
N ALA A 88 -11.65 2.11 -6.67
CA ALA A 88 -10.20 2.29 -6.58
C ALA A 88 -9.49 1.59 -7.73
N VAL A 89 -8.19 1.88 -7.91
CA VAL A 89 -7.37 1.27 -8.94
C VAL A 89 -6.26 0.43 -8.30
N THR A 90 -6.03 -0.75 -8.83
CA THR A 90 -4.81 -1.50 -8.59
C THR A 90 -4.02 -1.70 -9.88
N THR A 91 -2.69 -1.56 -9.79
CA THR A 91 -1.78 -1.93 -10.87
C THR A 91 -1.27 -3.34 -10.60
N VAL A 92 -1.60 -4.29 -11.48
CA VAL A 92 -1.11 -5.66 -11.38
C VAL A 92 0.02 -5.91 -12.35
N VAL A 93 1.08 -6.55 -11.84
CA VAL A 93 2.35 -6.74 -12.57
C VAL A 93 2.71 -8.21 -12.61
N LEU A 94 3.01 -8.72 -13.79
CA LEU A 94 3.54 -10.06 -14.01
C LEU A 94 4.97 -10.02 -14.56
N PRO A 95 5.78 -11.06 -14.28
CA PRO A 95 7.06 -11.24 -14.95
C PRO A 95 6.88 -11.34 -16.47
N ALA A 96 7.73 -10.63 -17.23
CA ALA A 96 7.67 -10.65 -18.69
C ALA A 96 7.91 -12.06 -19.24
N ARG A 97 7.08 -12.49 -20.20
CA ARG A 97 7.26 -13.69 -21.03
C ARG A 97 7.44 -15.00 -20.26
N VAL A 98 6.96 -15.07 -19.04
CA VAL A 98 7.02 -16.30 -18.24
C VAL A 98 5.65 -16.98 -18.30
N ARG A 99 5.59 -18.19 -18.89
CA ARG A 99 4.38 -19.03 -18.79
C ARG A 99 4.00 -19.16 -17.31
N ALA A 100 2.73 -18.94 -16.99
CA ALA A 100 2.26 -19.02 -15.63
C ALA A 100 2.64 -20.38 -15.01
N PRO A 101 3.40 -20.41 -13.90
CA PRO A 101 3.51 -21.64 -13.12
C PRO A 101 2.13 -22.00 -12.59
N ALA A 102 1.86 -23.30 -12.38
CA ALA A 102 0.57 -23.80 -11.92
C ALA A 102 0.06 -23.13 -10.63
N HIS A 103 0.95 -22.56 -9.83
CA HIS A 103 0.65 -21.89 -8.56
C HIS A 103 1.56 -20.65 -8.38
N ARG A 104 1.21 -19.57 -9.09
CA ARG A 104 1.91 -18.30 -8.92
C ARG A 104 1.35 -17.58 -7.70
N PRO A 105 2.17 -17.24 -6.68
CA PRO A 105 1.67 -16.46 -5.55
C PRO A 105 1.41 -15.00 -5.96
N LEU A 106 0.47 -14.37 -5.25
CA LEU A 106 0.16 -12.95 -5.37
C LEU A 106 0.74 -12.20 -4.18
N LEU A 107 1.55 -11.18 -4.43
CA LEU A 107 1.97 -10.21 -3.43
C LEU A 107 1.10 -8.95 -3.58
N ALA A 108 0.32 -8.61 -2.55
CA ALA A 108 -0.26 -7.28 -2.39
C ALA A 108 0.82 -6.37 -1.77
N TYR A 109 1.44 -5.54 -2.61
CA TYR A 109 2.48 -4.60 -2.20
C TYR A 109 1.90 -3.21 -2.03
N GLN A 110 2.14 -2.59 -0.86
CA GLN A 110 1.63 -1.27 -0.55
C GLN A 110 2.77 -0.26 -0.54
N CYS A 111 2.75 0.65 -1.51
CA CYS A 111 3.68 1.77 -1.52
C CYS A 111 3.34 2.75 -0.39
N ALA A 112 4.35 3.39 0.18
CA ALA A 112 4.16 4.59 0.98
C ALA A 112 3.77 5.73 0.04
N ILE A 113 2.46 5.98 -0.12
CA ILE A 113 1.97 7.07 -0.96
C ILE A 113 2.24 8.40 -0.25
N ASP A 114 1.83 8.48 1.02
CA ASP A 114 2.10 9.56 1.98
C ASP A 114 1.81 10.96 1.38
N ALA A 115 0.74 11.08 0.60
CA ALA A 115 0.39 12.30 -0.11
C ALA A 115 -1.09 12.32 -0.53
N VAL A 116 -1.71 13.48 -0.47
CA VAL A 116 -3.08 13.70 -0.97
C VAL A 116 -3.12 13.82 -2.50
N ALA A 117 -2.03 14.33 -3.09
CA ALA A 117 -1.96 14.63 -4.52
C ALA A 117 -1.98 13.37 -5.38
N ASP A 118 -2.90 13.28 -6.32
CA ASP A 118 -3.14 12.14 -7.21
C ASP A 118 -1.94 11.74 -8.09
N LYS A 119 -1.03 12.69 -8.39
CA LYS A 119 0.25 12.39 -9.06
C LYS A 119 1.14 11.42 -8.28
N CYS A 120 0.88 11.22 -6.98
CA CYS A 120 1.63 10.32 -6.10
C CYS A 120 1.05 8.90 -6.05
N PHE A 121 -0.15 8.69 -6.59
CA PHE A 121 -0.77 7.37 -6.61
C PHE A 121 0.07 6.38 -7.43
N PRO A 122 0.31 5.16 -6.93
CA PRO A 122 1.11 4.14 -7.63
C PRO A 122 0.63 3.90 -9.07
N SER A 123 -0.68 3.91 -9.30
CA SER A 123 -1.27 3.72 -10.62
C SER A 123 -0.86 4.79 -11.64
N TYR A 124 -0.51 6.00 -11.19
CA TYR A 124 0.05 7.03 -12.03
C TYR A 124 1.59 7.08 -11.96
N ALA A 125 2.14 7.15 -10.74
CA ALA A 125 3.56 7.42 -10.52
C ALA A 125 4.50 6.37 -11.13
N LEU A 126 4.06 5.11 -11.23
CA LEU A 126 4.85 4.02 -11.80
C LEU A 126 4.72 3.88 -13.32
N ARG A 127 3.87 4.67 -13.98
CA ARG A 127 3.67 4.58 -15.43
C ARG A 127 4.79 5.21 -16.22
N TYR A 128 5.03 4.67 -17.43
CA TYR A 128 5.86 5.33 -18.43
C TYR A 128 5.23 6.68 -18.83
N GLY A 129 6.05 7.73 -18.88
CA GLY A 129 5.60 9.09 -19.16
C GLY A 129 5.05 9.86 -17.96
N ALA A 130 4.90 9.23 -16.78
CA ALA A 130 4.45 9.92 -15.57
C ALA A 130 5.41 11.03 -15.13
N ARG A 131 4.85 12.16 -14.69
CA ARG A 131 5.58 13.33 -14.17
C ARG A 131 5.42 13.40 -12.66
N ALA A 132 5.99 12.42 -11.97
CA ALA A 132 5.80 12.19 -10.53
C ALA A 132 7.13 12.17 -9.74
N ILE A 133 8.16 12.90 -10.19
CA ILE A 133 9.44 12.98 -9.47
C ILE A 133 9.19 13.56 -8.08
N GLY A 134 9.54 12.81 -7.03
CA GLY A 134 9.26 13.15 -5.63
C GLY A 134 8.13 12.31 -5.01
N ALA A 135 7.37 11.56 -5.81
CA ALA A 135 6.41 10.57 -5.30
C ALA A 135 7.17 9.31 -4.80
N VAL A 136 6.91 8.92 -3.57
CA VAL A 136 7.60 7.81 -2.90
C VAL A 136 7.48 6.48 -3.64
N PRO A 137 6.34 6.11 -4.28
CA PRO A 137 6.23 4.87 -5.03
C PRO A 137 7.30 4.65 -6.09
N GLN A 138 7.86 5.73 -6.67
CA GLN A 138 8.95 5.60 -7.66
C GLN A 138 10.25 5.09 -7.03
N PHE A 139 10.51 5.39 -5.76
CA PHE A 139 11.69 4.92 -5.03
C PHE A 139 11.53 3.48 -4.53
N GLU A 140 10.31 2.97 -4.46
CA GLU A 140 10.01 1.59 -4.03
C GLU A 140 10.03 0.57 -5.18
N TRP A 141 10.20 1.03 -6.43
CA TRP A 141 10.32 0.13 -7.58
C TRP A 141 11.33 -1.01 -7.39
N PRO A 142 12.50 -0.84 -6.72
CA PRO A 142 13.43 -1.94 -6.45
C PRO A 142 12.80 -3.11 -5.69
N LEU A 143 11.90 -2.84 -4.76
CA LEU A 143 11.22 -3.85 -3.94
C LEU A 143 10.19 -4.61 -4.78
N ILE A 144 9.39 -3.87 -5.56
CA ILE A 144 8.41 -4.41 -6.51
C ILE A 144 9.11 -5.27 -7.56
N ALA A 145 10.15 -4.74 -8.19
CA ALA A 145 10.94 -5.46 -9.21
C ALA A 145 11.56 -6.75 -8.66
N ALA A 146 12.03 -6.72 -7.39
CA ALA A 146 12.60 -7.89 -6.74
C ALA A 146 11.55 -8.99 -6.47
N ALA A 147 10.29 -8.64 -6.20
CA ALA A 147 9.19 -9.59 -6.09
C ALA A 147 8.83 -10.18 -7.46
N VAL A 148 8.69 -9.34 -8.48
CA VAL A 148 8.44 -9.75 -9.88
C VAL A 148 9.55 -10.67 -10.38
N ALA A 149 10.83 -10.38 -10.08
CA ALA A 149 11.98 -11.21 -10.45
C ALA A 149 11.94 -12.61 -9.82
N ARG A 150 11.21 -12.80 -8.71
CA ARG A 150 10.96 -14.10 -8.08
C ARG A 150 9.84 -14.91 -8.74
N GLY A 151 9.18 -14.34 -9.73
CA GLY A 151 8.07 -14.98 -10.44
C GLY A 151 6.70 -14.72 -9.83
N TRP A 152 6.60 -13.83 -8.82
CA TRP A 152 5.34 -13.49 -8.19
C TRP A 152 4.51 -12.54 -9.05
N ALA A 153 3.20 -12.65 -8.98
CA ALA A 153 2.31 -11.57 -9.37
C ALA A 153 2.34 -10.50 -8.26
N VAL A 154 2.29 -9.23 -8.64
CA VAL A 154 2.27 -8.12 -7.67
C VAL A 154 1.06 -7.23 -7.95
N SER A 155 0.20 -7.02 -6.95
CA SER A 155 -0.89 -6.06 -6.96
C SER A 155 -0.50 -4.84 -6.14
N ILE A 156 -0.59 -3.65 -6.73
CA ILE A 156 -0.20 -2.38 -6.12
C ILE A 156 -1.43 -1.47 -6.17
N SER A 157 -2.15 -1.38 -5.05
CA SER A 157 -3.39 -0.62 -4.97
C SER A 157 -3.12 0.86 -4.65
N ASP A 158 -3.93 1.75 -5.23
CA ASP A 158 -4.05 3.14 -4.76
C ASP A 158 -4.88 3.12 -3.45
N HIS A 159 -4.28 2.63 -2.38
CA HIS A 159 -4.98 2.32 -1.14
C HIS A 159 -5.49 3.56 -0.39
N GLU A 160 -5.00 4.76 -0.70
CA GLU A 160 -5.51 6.03 -0.19
C GLU A 160 -6.77 6.50 -0.97
N GLY A 161 -7.16 5.78 -2.02
CA GLY A 161 -8.34 6.07 -2.83
C GLY A 161 -8.18 7.29 -3.74
N GLN A 162 -9.27 7.65 -4.45
CA GLN A 162 -9.23 8.76 -5.40
C GLN A 162 -9.12 10.13 -4.70
N ASP A 163 -9.53 10.21 -3.43
CA ASP A 163 -9.47 11.44 -2.63
C ASP A 163 -8.13 11.63 -1.89
N GLY A 164 -7.22 10.65 -1.97
CA GLY A 164 -5.92 10.70 -1.30
C GLY A 164 -6.06 10.72 0.22
N CYS A 165 -6.80 9.77 0.78
CA CYS A 165 -7.05 9.67 2.21
C CYS A 165 -5.86 9.04 2.95
N PHE A 166 -4.73 9.74 2.97
CA PHE A 166 -3.56 9.36 3.73
C PHE A 166 -3.89 9.30 5.23
N VAL A 167 -3.41 8.29 5.92
CA VAL A 167 -3.67 7.97 7.34
C VAL A 167 -5.13 7.71 7.74
N ALA A 168 -6.05 7.60 6.77
CA ALA A 168 -7.42 7.18 7.06
C ALA A 168 -7.46 5.73 7.60
N PRO A 169 -8.37 5.41 8.53
CA PRO A 169 -8.47 4.07 9.11
C PRO A 169 -9.23 3.12 8.19
N ARG A 170 -9.00 1.82 8.35
CA ARG A 170 -9.76 0.70 7.75
C ARG A 170 -9.83 0.69 6.22
N GLU A 171 -10.20 1.80 5.56
CA GLU A 171 -10.42 1.83 4.11
C GLU A 171 -9.19 1.48 3.26
N PRO A 172 -7.92 1.79 3.66
CA PRO A 172 -6.76 1.24 2.96
C PRO A 172 -6.79 -0.29 2.95
N GLY A 173 -7.20 -0.91 4.05
CA GLY A 173 -7.39 -2.36 4.14
C GLY A 173 -8.45 -2.88 3.18
N TYR A 174 -9.61 -2.25 3.12
CA TYR A 174 -10.68 -2.63 2.19
C TYR A 174 -10.23 -2.52 0.74
N ARG A 175 -9.60 -1.41 0.36
CA ARG A 175 -9.11 -1.19 -1.00
C ARG A 175 -8.04 -2.20 -1.39
N ILE A 176 -7.14 -2.58 -0.48
CA ILE A 176 -6.12 -3.61 -0.73
C ILE A 176 -6.78 -4.98 -0.95
N LEU A 177 -7.67 -5.39 -0.05
CA LEU A 177 -8.33 -6.69 -0.12
C LEU A 177 -9.22 -6.81 -1.36
N ASP A 178 -9.94 -5.75 -1.72
CA ASP A 178 -10.74 -5.71 -2.95
C ASP A 178 -9.86 -5.67 -4.21
N GLY A 179 -8.70 -5.02 -4.16
CA GLY A 179 -7.69 -5.07 -5.21
C GLY A 179 -7.14 -6.50 -5.43
N VAL A 180 -6.99 -7.27 -4.35
CA VAL A 180 -6.65 -8.71 -4.41
C VAL A 180 -7.78 -9.50 -5.05
N ARG A 181 -9.06 -9.30 -4.64
CA ARG A 181 -10.23 -9.92 -5.28
C ARG A 181 -10.29 -9.63 -6.78
N ALA A 182 -10.08 -8.36 -7.14
CA ALA A 182 -10.04 -7.92 -8.54
C ALA A 182 -8.93 -8.63 -9.32
N ALA A 183 -7.72 -8.72 -8.75
CA ALA A 183 -6.60 -9.42 -9.37
C ALA A 183 -6.89 -10.92 -9.54
N MET A 184 -7.47 -11.59 -8.55
CA MET A 184 -7.80 -13.02 -8.60
C MET A 184 -8.91 -13.33 -9.61
N SER A 185 -9.83 -12.40 -9.84
CA SER A 185 -10.92 -12.56 -10.82
C SER A 185 -10.54 -12.15 -12.24
N PHE A 186 -9.39 -11.52 -12.44
CA PHE A 186 -8.93 -11.04 -13.75
C PHE A 186 -8.20 -12.16 -14.50
N GLU A 187 -8.89 -12.81 -15.42
CA GLU A 187 -8.43 -13.98 -16.17
C GLU A 187 -7.00 -13.88 -16.74
N PRO A 188 -6.56 -12.72 -17.32
CA PRO A 188 -5.21 -12.62 -17.89
C PRO A 188 -4.06 -12.87 -16.91
N LEU A 189 -4.30 -12.81 -15.59
CA LEU A 189 -3.29 -13.08 -14.57
C LEU A 189 -3.11 -14.58 -14.31
N GLY A 190 -4.10 -15.42 -14.64
CA GLY A 190 -4.10 -16.86 -14.37
C GLY A 190 -4.06 -17.18 -12.88
N LEU A 191 -4.67 -16.32 -12.06
CA LEU A 191 -4.84 -16.51 -10.62
C LEU A 191 -6.25 -17.02 -10.32
N ASP A 192 -6.44 -17.59 -9.14
CA ASP A 192 -7.75 -18.06 -8.67
C ASP A 192 -7.85 -17.95 -7.13
N GLN A 193 -8.96 -18.41 -6.56
CA GLN A 193 -9.21 -18.36 -5.13
C GLN A 193 -8.26 -19.22 -4.29
N SER A 194 -7.55 -20.18 -4.89
CA SER A 194 -6.52 -20.98 -4.21
C SER A 194 -5.14 -20.31 -4.19
N THR A 195 -4.99 -19.17 -4.87
CA THR A 195 -3.74 -18.44 -4.96
C THR A 195 -3.31 -17.95 -3.57
N PRO A 196 -2.11 -18.34 -3.08
CA PRO A 196 -1.61 -17.83 -1.80
C PRO A 196 -1.27 -16.33 -1.92
N VAL A 197 -1.78 -15.54 -0.97
CA VAL A 197 -1.60 -14.09 -0.93
C VAL A 197 -0.63 -13.70 0.18
N GLY A 198 0.38 -12.90 -0.14
CA GLY A 198 1.22 -12.22 0.84
C GLY A 198 0.93 -10.72 0.82
N ILE A 199 1.07 -10.06 1.95
CA ILE A 199 0.93 -8.60 2.08
C ILE A 199 2.28 -8.03 2.48
N TRP A 200 2.69 -6.89 1.91
CA TRP A 200 3.92 -6.21 2.29
C TRP A 200 3.86 -4.73 1.98
N GLY A 201 4.30 -3.90 2.91
CA GLY A 201 4.51 -2.46 2.74
C GLY A 201 5.50 -1.90 3.74
N TYR A 202 5.96 -0.68 3.49
CA TYR A 202 6.90 0.06 4.35
C TYR A 202 6.31 1.42 4.71
N SER A 203 6.56 1.94 5.93
CA SER A 203 6.09 3.25 6.40
C SER A 203 4.57 3.41 6.27
N GLY A 204 4.05 4.38 5.52
CA GLY A 204 2.62 4.47 5.20
C GLY A 204 2.09 3.24 4.50
N GLY A 205 2.88 2.58 3.63
CA GLY A 205 2.54 1.27 3.07
C GLY A 205 2.51 0.16 4.13
N GLY A 206 3.33 0.26 5.17
CA GLY A 206 3.30 -0.61 6.35
C GLY A 206 2.01 -0.43 7.15
N MET A 207 1.56 0.82 7.32
CA MET A 207 0.26 1.14 7.90
C MET A 207 -0.90 0.54 7.09
N ALA A 208 -0.91 0.76 5.78
CA ALA A 208 -1.94 0.22 4.90
C ALA A 208 -1.97 -1.32 4.91
N SER A 209 -0.78 -1.96 4.96
CA SER A 209 -0.63 -3.40 5.12
C SER A 209 -1.15 -3.91 6.48
N SER A 210 -0.98 -3.12 7.55
CA SER A 210 -1.58 -3.41 8.87
C SER A 210 -3.09 -3.40 8.78
N TRP A 211 -3.70 -2.34 8.21
CA TRP A 211 -5.14 -2.28 8.00
C TRP A 211 -5.67 -3.46 7.16
N ALA A 212 -4.96 -3.86 6.10
CA ALA A 212 -5.36 -5.01 5.31
C ALA A 212 -5.36 -6.31 6.13
N ALA A 213 -4.32 -6.53 6.94
CA ALA A 213 -4.22 -7.71 7.79
C ALA A 213 -5.26 -7.70 8.92
N GLU A 214 -5.53 -6.54 9.54
CA GLU A 214 -6.54 -6.36 10.58
C GLU A 214 -7.97 -6.54 10.07
N MET A 215 -8.27 -6.04 8.88
CA MET A 215 -9.62 -6.11 8.31
C MET A 215 -9.92 -7.47 7.66
N ALA A 216 -8.91 -8.20 7.21
CA ALA A 216 -9.10 -9.44 6.45
C ALA A 216 -10.02 -10.48 7.13
N PRO A 217 -9.90 -10.77 8.45
CA PRO A 217 -10.71 -11.80 9.07
C PRO A 217 -12.22 -11.54 8.99
N ALA A 218 -12.64 -10.29 9.08
CA ALA A 218 -14.05 -9.91 9.04
C ALA A 218 -14.53 -9.53 7.63
N TYR A 219 -13.67 -8.91 6.83
CA TYR A 219 -14.05 -8.32 5.54
C TYR A 219 -13.80 -9.23 4.34
N ALA A 220 -12.74 -10.04 4.39
CA ALA A 220 -12.32 -10.89 3.27
C ALA A 220 -11.79 -12.27 3.74
N PRO A 221 -12.59 -13.03 4.53
CA PRO A 221 -12.15 -14.30 5.10
C PRO A 221 -11.85 -15.37 4.04
N GLU A 222 -12.34 -15.21 2.82
CA GLU A 222 -12.11 -16.11 1.70
C GLU A 222 -10.71 -15.96 1.06
N ILE A 223 -9.98 -14.85 1.33
CA ILE A 223 -8.65 -14.65 0.77
C ILE A 223 -7.62 -15.43 1.59
N GLY A 224 -6.90 -16.33 0.93
CA GLY A 224 -5.85 -17.16 1.52
C GLY A 224 -4.58 -16.35 1.84
N ILE A 225 -4.61 -15.46 2.85
CA ILE A 225 -3.45 -14.66 3.27
C ILE A 225 -2.50 -15.55 4.05
N VAL A 226 -1.33 -15.84 3.49
CA VAL A 226 -0.32 -16.70 4.11
C VAL A 226 0.62 -15.95 5.05
N GLY A 227 0.61 -14.62 5.01
CA GLY A 227 1.35 -13.77 5.94
C GLY A 227 1.47 -12.31 5.47
N ALA A 228 1.76 -11.43 6.42
CA ALA A 228 1.97 -10.00 6.17
C ALA A 228 3.31 -9.50 6.73
N VAL A 229 3.99 -8.63 5.98
CA VAL A 229 5.23 -7.97 6.40
C VAL A 229 4.97 -6.48 6.55
N LEU A 230 5.23 -5.96 7.74
CA LEU A 230 5.09 -4.57 8.10
C LEU A 230 6.48 -3.97 8.35
N GLY A 231 6.97 -3.17 7.42
CA GLY A 231 8.22 -2.43 7.59
C GLY A 231 7.94 -1.06 8.18
N ALA A 232 8.49 -0.74 9.33
CA ALA A 232 8.34 0.54 10.03
C ALA A 232 6.92 1.14 9.89
N PRO A 233 5.85 0.41 10.29
CA PRO A 233 4.47 0.85 10.07
C PRO A 233 4.17 2.12 10.87
N VAL A 234 3.38 3.05 10.32
CA VAL A 234 2.82 4.20 11.04
C VAL A 234 1.73 3.71 11.98
N SER A 235 2.15 3.28 13.18
CA SER A 235 1.31 2.55 14.15
C SER A 235 0.33 3.44 14.91
N ASP A 236 0.68 4.72 15.11
CA ASP A 236 -0.15 5.73 15.76
C ASP A 236 -0.02 7.07 15.03
N PRO A 237 -0.83 7.30 13.98
CA PRO A 237 -0.78 8.54 13.19
C PRO A 237 -1.04 9.80 14.01
N GLY A 238 -1.89 9.72 15.03
CA GLY A 238 -2.19 10.83 15.93
C GLY A 238 -0.94 11.28 16.71
N GLN A 239 -0.27 10.33 17.37
CA GLN A 239 0.97 10.61 18.10
C GLN A 239 2.10 11.02 17.17
N LEU A 240 2.17 10.44 15.97
CA LEU A 240 3.13 10.84 14.95
C LEU A 240 2.97 12.31 14.59
N ALA A 241 1.75 12.79 14.31
CA ALA A 241 1.47 14.16 13.95
C ALA A 241 1.94 15.15 15.02
N VAL A 242 1.71 14.82 16.30
CA VAL A 242 2.16 15.63 17.45
C VAL A 242 3.68 15.71 17.54
N ARG A 243 4.36 14.55 17.42
CA ARG A 243 5.83 14.48 17.54
C ARG A 243 6.56 15.13 16.39
N LEU A 244 6.03 15.06 15.17
CA LEU A 244 6.69 15.64 14.01
C LEU A 244 6.45 17.13 13.86
N ASN A 245 5.46 17.71 14.57
CA ASN A 245 5.19 19.15 14.54
C ASN A 245 6.44 19.94 14.95
N GLY A 246 6.83 20.96 14.18
CA GLY A 246 8.03 21.76 14.42
C GLY A 246 9.37 21.10 14.07
N THR A 247 9.38 19.83 13.66
CA THR A 247 10.61 19.10 13.27
C THR A 247 10.92 19.21 11.77
N ALA A 248 12.06 18.65 11.36
CA ALA A 248 12.41 18.53 9.94
C ALA A 248 11.38 17.74 9.11
N PHE A 249 10.52 16.93 9.75
CA PHE A 249 9.52 16.08 9.13
C PHE A 249 8.08 16.61 9.24
N SER A 250 7.89 17.82 9.72
CA SER A 250 6.56 18.45 9.91
C SER A 250 5.73 18.56 8.62
N GLY A 251 6.34 18.43 7.44
CA GLY A 251 5.61 18.28 6.18
C GLY A 251 4.68 17.06 6.15
N LEU A 252 5.04 15.96 6.82
CA LEU A 252 4.15 14.79 6.96
C LEU A 252 2.93 15.10 7.85
N THR A 253 3.12 15.88 8.92
CA THR A 253 2.02 16.38 9.76
C THR A 253 1.06 17.22 8.92
N ALA A 254 1.58 18.15 8.10
CA ALA A 254 0.76 18.99 7.23
C ALA A 254 -0.07 18.16 6.23
N ILE A 255 0.54 17.14 5.60
CA ILE A 255 -0.17 16.23 4.69
C ILE A 255 -1.22 15.42 5.45
N GLY A 256 -0.88 14.85 6.61
CA GLY A 256 -1.80 14.04 7.42
C GLY A 256 -3.04 14.83 7.86
N ILE A 257 -2.84 16.07 8.36
CA ILE A 257 -3.96 16.96 8.73
C ILE A 257 -4.79 17.31 7.49
N ALA A 258 -4.15 17.70 6.38
CA ALA A 258 -4.83 18.04 5.12
C ALA A 258 -5.65 16.88 4.55
N SER A 259 -5.22 15.64 4.81
CA SER A 259 -5.94 14.44 4.44
C SER A 259 -7.10 14.15 5.38
N LEU A 260 -6.85 14.01 6.69
CA LEU A 260 -7.86 13.59 7.67
C LEU A 260 -9.05 14.53 7.75
N ARG A 261 -8.84 15.85 7.57
CA ARG A 261 -9.95 16.82 7.54
C ARG A 261 -10.97 16.54 6.43
N ARG A 262 -10.59 15.80 5.38
CA ARG A 262 -11.51 15.37 4.31
C ARG A 262 -12.37 14.19 4.73
N CYS A 263 -11.86 13.37 5.64
CA CYS A 263 -12.50 12.14 6.10
C CYS A 263 -13.39 12.38 7.33
N TYR A 264 -13.06 13.42 8.14
CA TYR A 264 -13.73 13.72 9.41
C TYR A 264 -14.24 15.15 9.43
N ALA A 265 -15.55 15.32 9.28
CA ALA A 265 -16.18 16.65 9.31
C ALA A 265 -15.99 17.39 10.64
N GLY A 266 -15.96 16.65 11.78
CA GLY A 266 -15.69 17.23 13.09
C GLY A 266 -14.28 17.80 13.20
N LEU A 267 -13.27 17.07 12.72
CA LEU A 267 -11.88 17.54 12.63
C LEU A 267 -11.78 18.79 11.73
N ASP A 268 -12.42 18.77 10.55
CA ASP A 268 -12.41 19.92 9.64
C ASP A 268 -13.03 21.17 10.29
N ALA A 269 -14.14 21.01 11.03
CA ALA A 269 -14.78 22.09 11.75
C ALA A 269 -13.84 22.69 12.82
N ARG A 270 -13.11 21.84 13.58
CA ARG A 270 -12.14 22.30 14.59
C ARG A 270 -10.94 23.00 13.95
N ILE A 271 -10.41 22.48 12.86
CA ILE A 271 -9.32 23.11 12.11
C ILE A 271 -9.77 24.49 11.60
N ASN A 272 -10.96 24.59 11.04
CA ASN A 272 -11.50 25.86 10.54
C ASN A 272 -11.77 26.88 11.66
N ALA A 273 -12.10 26.42 12.87
CA ALA A 273 -12.37 27.28 14.01
C ALA A 273 -11.09 27.86 14.64
N HIS A 274 -9.98 27.11 14.64
CA HIS A 274 -8.81 27.42 15.46
C HIS A 274 -7.52 27.70 14.69
N ILE A 275 -7.46 27.38 13.38
CA ILE A 275 -6.27 27.60 12.55
C ILE A 275 -6.42 28.89 11.74
N ASP A 276 -5.43 29.78 11.79
CA ASP A 276 -5.38 31.02 11.05
C ASP A 276 -5.30 30.86 9.53
N ALA A 277 -5.40 31.95 8.80
CA ALA A 277 -5.39 31.97 7.34
C ALA A 277 -4.08 31.43 6.74
N GLU A 278 -2.94 31.62 7.40
CA GLU A 278 -1.64 31.12 6.95
C GLU A 278 -1.56 29.60 7.15
N GLY A 279 -1.97 29.08 8.29
CA GLY A 279 -2.09 27.65 8.55
C GLY A 279 -3.02 26.96 7.55
N GLN A 280 -4.17 27.58 7.20
CA GLN A 280 -5.06 27.06 6.15
C GLN A 280 -4.36 27.01 4.77
N GLN A 281 -3.56 28.02 4.42
CA GLN A 281 -2.78 28.02 3.16
C GLN A 281 -1.71 26.93 3.17
N ILE A 282 -1.05 26.65 4.32
CA ILE A 282 -0.09 25.56 4.47
C ILE A 282 -0.77 24.22 4.20
N LEU A 283 -1.92 23.95 4.82
CA LEU A 283 -2.68 22.71 4.62
C LEU A 283 -3.15 22.54 3.16
N ALA A 284 -3.67 23.62 2.56
CA ALA A 284 -4.08 23.63 1.16
C ALA A 284 -2.89 23.34 0.21
N ALA A 285 -1.73 23.95 0.48
CA ALA A 285 -0.53 23.68 -0.31
C ALA A 285 0.01 22.26 -0.10
N ALA A 286 -0.01 21.73 1.14
CA ALA A 286 0.41 20.36 1.44
C ALA A 286 -0.40 19.31 0.66
N SER A 287 -1.70 19.54 0.46
CA SER A 287 -2.57 18.65 -0.31
C SER A 287 -2.22 18.56 -1.80
N GLN A 288 -1.42 19.47 -2.34
CA GLN A 288 -1.02 19.54 -3.76
C GLN A 288 0.42 19.05 -4.02
N LEU A 289 1.19 18.85 -2.95
CA LEU A 289 2.60 18.47 -3.05
C LEU A 289 2.78 16.95 -2.96
N ASP A 290 3.90 16.47 -3.51
CA ASP A 290 4.43 15.16 -3.19
C ASP A 290 5.17 15.23 -1.84
N THR A 291 5.38 14.06 -1.25
CA THR A 291 5.98 13.89 0.07
C THR A 291 7.34 14.57 0.21
N VAL A 292 8.20 14.45 -0.82
CA VAL A 292 9.55 15.05 -0.80
C VAL A 292 9.48 16.58 -0.81
N ARG A 293 8.61 17.15 -1.67
CA ARG A 293 8.44 18.60 -1.76
C ARG A 293 7.74 19.18 -0.54
N ALA A 294 6.75 18.48 0.01
CA ALA A 294 6.10 18.89 1.24
C ALA A 294 7.09 18.86 2.42
N GLY A 295 7.89 17.80 2.54
CA GLY A 295 8.96 17.70 3.53
C GLY A 295 9.96 18.85 3.44
N ALA A 296 10.43 19.19 2.23
CA ALA A 296 11.36 20.30 2.04
C ALA A 296 10.71 21.67 2.32
N ARG A 297 9.47 21.89 1.87
CA ARG A 297 8.79 23.18 1.99
C ARG A 297 8.34 23.49 3.41
N PHE A 298 7.87 22.48 4.15
CA PHE A 298 7.29 22.63 5.47
C PHE A 298 8.18 22.06 6.58
N ALA A 299 9.49 21.87 6.32
CA ALA A 299 10.46 21.53 7.34
C ALA A 299 10.43 22.56 8.47
N LYS A 300 10.36 22.07 9.72
CA LYS A 300 10.28 22.91 10.94
C LYS A 300 9.01 23.77 11.05
N GLN A 301 7.97 23.47 10.24
CA GLN A 301 6.67 24.11 10.41
C GLN A 301 6.06 23.69 11.75
N ASP A 302 5.73 24.69 12.58
CA ASP A 302 5.09 24.50 13.88
C ASP A 302 3.66 25.05 13.84
N PHE A 303 2.67 24.16 13.89
CA PHE A 303 1.26 24.52 13.87
C PHE A 303 0.79 25.22 15.14
N ASN A 304 1.56 25.19 16.26
CA ASN A 304 1.25 26.02 17.42
C ASN A 304 1.24 27.51 17.09
N ASN A 305 2.05 27.94 16.11
CA ASN A 305 2.12 29.34 15.68
C ASN A 305 0.90 29.79 14.86
N HIS A 306 0.05 28.85 14.45
CA HIS A 306 -1.12 29.06 13.59
C HIS A 306 -2.44 28.74 14.29
N CYS A 307 -2.40 28.35 15.56
CA CYS A 307 -3.59 28.07 16.36
C CYS A 307 -3.84 29.18 17.38
N ASP A 308 -5.10 29.55 17.56
CA ASP A 308 -5.54 30.52 18.58
C ASP A 308 -5.68 29.90 19.99
N ILE A 309 -5.65 28.55 20.07
CA ILE A 309 -5.55 27.76 21.30
C ILE A 309 -4.27 26.93 21.29
N SER A 310 -3.81 26.49 22.46
CA SER A 310 -2.63 25.64 22.52
C SER A 310 -2.90 24.28 21.87
N LEU A 311 -1.87 23.67 21.25
CA LEU A 311 -1.98 22.31 20.71
C LEU A 311 -2.42 21.31 21.79
N ALA A 312 -1.94 21.49 23.04
CA ALA A 312 -2.34 20.65 24.17
C ALA A 312 -3.85 20.72 24.43
N GLU A 313 -4.45 21.91 24.34
CA GLU A 313 -5.90 22.11 24.48
C GLU A 313 -6.66 21.56 23.27
N LEU A 314 -6.17 21.79 22.06
CA LEU A 314 -6.75 21.24 20.83
C LEU A 314 -6.81 19.70 20.88
N LEU A 315 -5.76 19.05 21.36
CA LEU A 315 -5.67 17.61 21.48
C LEU A 315 -6.61 16.98 22.52
N THR A 316 -7.21 17.79 23.41
CA THR A 316 -8.23 17.32 24.37
C THR A 316 -9.65 17.43 23.83
N GLN A 317 -9.85 18.05 22.66
CA GLN A 317 -11.17 18.16 22.05
C GLN A 317 -11.71 16.78 21.66
N PRO A 318 -12.99 16.48 21.96
CA PRO A 318 -13.56 15.15 21.72
C PRO A 318 -13.41 14.66 20.27
N GLU A 319 -13.59 15.55 19.30
CA GLU A 319 -13.49 15.20 17.87
C GLU A 319 -12.04 14.86 17.46
N ILE A 320 -11.05 15.44 18.12
CA ILE A 320 -9.63 15.11 17.88
C ILE A 320 -9.28 13.78 18.53
N VAL A 321 -9.75 13.56 19.77
CA VAL A 321 -9.53 12.30 20.50
C VAL A 321 -10.16 11.14 19.72
N GLU A 322 -11.39 11.31 19.21
CA GLU A 322 -12.07 10.31 18.39
C GLU A 322 -11.23 9.93 17.15
N VAL A 323 -10.70 10.93 16.42
CA VAL A 323 -9.85 10.69 15.26
C VAL A 323 -8.58 9.94 15.65
N PHE A 324 -7.91 10.33 16.74
CA PHE A 324 -6.67 9.70 17.20
C PHE A 324 -6.90 8.24 17.60
N ASP A 325 -8.02 7.96 18.25
CA ASP A 325 -8.39 6.59 18.61
C ASP A 325 -8.75 5.75 17.38
N ASP A 326 -9.46 6.33 16.41
CA ASP A 326 -9.92 5.62 15.22
C ASP A 326 -8.76 5.27 14.25
N VAL A 327 -7.77 6.17 14.08
CA VAL A 327 -6.63 5.94 13.18
C VAL A 327 -5.55 5.02 13.77
N ARG A 328 -5.60 4.71 15.07
CA ARG A 328 -4.60 3.89 15.76
C ARG A 328 -4.71 2.42 15.34
N LEU A 329 -3.58 1.83 14.95
CA LEU A 329 -3.49 0.41 14.59
C LEU A 329 -3.45 -0.53 15.82
N GLY A 330 -3.75 -1.79 15.57
CA GLY A 330 -3.71 -2.84 16.59
C GLY A 330 -5.04 -3.05 17.32
N GLN A 331 -6.13 -2.52 16.80
CA GLN A 331 -7.47 -2.67 17.39
C GLN A 331 -8.16 -3.96 16.96
N HIS A 332 -7.70 -4.57 15.86
CA HIS A 332 -8.20 -5.85 15.35
C HIS A 332 -7.02 -6.82 15.20
N VAL A 333 -7.26 -8.11 15.45
CA VAL A 333 -6.19 -9.11 15.41
C VAL A 333 -6.10 -9.74 14.03
N PRO A 334 -4.92 -9.65 13.36
CA PRO A 334 -4.70 -10.37 12.12
C PRO A 334 -4.75 -11.89 12.31
N ALA A 335 -5.46 -12.60 11.43
CA ALA A 335 -5.50 -14.07 11.46
C ALA A 335 -4.27 -14.71 10.80
N CYS A 336 -3.49 -13.96 10.02
CA CYS A 336 -2.29 -14.45 9.35
C CYS A 336 -1.03 -14.19 10.20
N PRO A 337 0.04 -14.98 10.03
CA PRO A 337 1.34 -14.67 10.62
C PRO A 337 1.88 -13.33 10.13
N MET A 338 2.49 -12.57 11.05
CA MET A 338 3.03 -11.24 10.81
C MET A 338 4.54 -11.22 11.00
N LEU A 339 5.25 -10.46 10.15
CA LEU A 339 6.63 -10.05 10.36
C LEU A 339 6.66 -8.53 10.45
N VAL A 340 6.95 -8.00 11.63
CA VAL A 340 7.18 -6.57 11.85
C VAL A 340 8.67 -6.32 11.88
N ILE A 341 9.15 -5.32 11.13
CA ILE A 341 10.57 -4.92 11.07
C ILE A 341 10.65 -3.43 11.32
N HIS A 342 11.39 -3.01 12.36
CA HIS A 342 11.46 -1.59 12.74
C HIS A 342 12.88 -1.20 13.17
N PRO A 343 13.34 0.03 12.84
CA PRO A 343 14.63 0.51 13.34
C PRO A 343 14.48 0.97 14.80
N GLN A 344 15.46 0.66 15.63
CA GLN A 344 15.47 1.06 17.05
C GLN A 344 15.55 2.59 17.21
N HIS A 345 16.19 3.25 16.25
CA HIS A 345 16.45 4.70 16.26
C HIS A 345 15.76 5.38 15.08
N ASP A 346 14.46 5.16 14.94
CA ASP A 346 13.64 5.78 13.89
C ASP A 346 13.41 7.26 14.20
N GLN A 347 13.79 8.12 13.28
CA GLN A 347 13.64 9.57 13.42
C GLN A 347 12.24 10.09 13.01
N ILE A 348 11.40 9.22 12.43
CA ILE A 348 10.04 9.55 11.99
C ILE A 348 9.03 8.85 12.88
N ILE A 349 9.08 7.52 12.95
CA ILE A 349 8.11 6.69 13.67
C ILE A 349 8.75 6.16 14.95
N ASP A 350 8.21 6.59 16.09
CA ASP A 350 8.75 6.16 17.38
C ASP A 350 8.57 4.65 17.59
N VAL A 351 9.64 3.98 18.00
CA VAL A 351 9.65 2.53 18.26
C VAL A 351 8.59 2.15 19.29
N ARG A 352 8.26 3.02 20.24
CA ARG A 352 7.24 2.79 21.27
C ARG A 352 5.84 2.62 20.69
N ASP A 353 5.50 3.29 19.59
CA ASP A 353 4.19 3.14 18.93
C ASP A 353 4.08 1.77 18.28
N VAL A 354 5.15 1.32 17.61
CA VAL A 354 5.21 -0.01 16.99
C VAL A 354 5.25 -1.10 18.04
N ASP A 355 6.00 -0.91 19.13
CA ASP A 355 5.98 -1.81 20.29
C ASP A 355 4.55 -1.96 20.84
N ALA A 356 3.81 -0.86 20.98
CA ALA A 356 2.44 -0.87 21.46
C ALA A 356 1.48 -1.61 20.51
N GLN A 357 1.61 -1.40 19.18
CA GLN A 357 0.84 -2.15 18.19
C GLN A 357 1.12 -3.65 18.28
N VAL A 358 2.39 -4.04 18.32
CA VAL A 358 2.81 -5.45 18.46
C VAL A 358 2.27 -6.07 19.75
N GLN A 359 2.35 -5.33 20.86
CA GLN A 359 1.81 -5.81 22.15
C GLN A 359 0.29 -6.02 22.08
N ARG A 360 -0.48 -5.13 21.43
CA ARG A 360 -1.91 -5.33 21.23
C ARG A 360 -2.21 -6.61 20.46
N TYR A 361 -1.46 -6.89 19.38
CA TYR A 361 -1.63 -8.13 18.63
C TYR A 361 -1.30 -9.37 19.48
N LEU A 362 -0.16 -9.34 20.21
CA LEU A 362 0.27 -10.47 21.05
C LEU A 362 -0.70 -10.73 22.22
N ALA A 363 -1.23 -9.69 22.84
CA ALA A 363 -2.21 -9.80 23.93
C ALA A 363 -3.53 -10.45 23.49
N ALA A 364 -3.81 -10.45 22.20
CA ALA A 364 -4.99 -11.06 21.59
C ALA A 364 -4.61 -12.30 20.73
N ASP A 365 -3.56 -13.03 21.13
CA ASP A 365 -3.07 -14.28 20.53
C ASP A 365 -2.64 -14.17 19.05
N GLY A 366 -2.30 -12.97 18.58
CA GLY A 366 -1.77 -12.75 17.25
C GLY A 366 -0.37 -13.35 17.05
N HIS A 367 -0.11 -13.89 15.87
CA HIS A 367 1.17 -14.52 15.52
C HIS A 367 2.16 -13.51 14.93
N VAL A 368 2.96 -12.84 15.78
CA VAL A 368 3.89 -11.79 15.35
C VAL A 368 5.34 -12.18 15.59
N SER A 369 6.16 -12.10 14.53
CA SER A 369 7.62 -12.06 14.64
C SER A 369 8.06 -10.59 14.53
N TYR A 370 8.70 -10.05 15.56
CA TYR A 370 9.12 -8.66 15.60
C TYR A 370 10.64 -8.54 15.60
N VAL A 371 11.18 -7.89 14.59
CA VAL A 371 12.62 -7.66 14.41
C VAL A 371 12.91 -6.18 14.59
N ARG A 372 13.78 -5.85 15.59
CA ARG A 372 14.25 -4.48 15.84
C ARG A 372 15.73 -4.38 15.44
N ASP A 373 15.99 -3.50 14.46
CA ASP A 373 17.35 -3.24 13.95
C ASP A 373 17.98 -2.03 14.65
N HIS A 374 19.17 -2.22 15.22
CA HIS A 374 19.83 -1.16 15.98
C HIS A 374 20.59 -0.15 15.12
N CYS A 375 21.12 -0.59 13.96
CA CYS A 375 22.00 0.24 13.15
C CYS A 375 21.33 1.09 12.09
N SER A 376 20.12 0.70 11.64
CA SER A 376 19.41 1.42 10.58
C SER A 376 18.55 2.54 11.16
N GLU A 377 18.13 3.44 10.27
CA GLU A 377 17.15 4.48 10.50
C GLU A 377 15.98 4.33 9.51
N HIS A 378 14.97 5.19 9.57
CA HIS A 378 13.74 5.02 8.81
C HIS A 378 13.96 4.80 7.31
N ILE A 379 14.78 5.63 6.67
CA ILE A 379 14.94 5.63 5.19
C ILE A 379 15.78 4.42 4.73
N SER A 380 16.90 4.15 5.42
CA SER A 380 17.79 3.06 5.03
C SER A 380 17.16 1.67 5.27
N LEU A 381 16.37 1.52 6.34
CA LEU A 381 15.73 0.24 6.66
C LEU A 381 14.77 -0.21 5.54
N MET A 382 14.16 0.68 4.80
CA MET A 382 13.29 0.34 3.67
C MET A 382 13.98 -0.63 2.70
N LEU A 383 15.21 -0.33 2.30
CA LEU A 383 15.98 -1.20 1.42
C LEU A 383 16.68 -2.33 2.18
N LEU A 384 17.18 -2.06 3.39
CA LEU A 384 17.90 -3.06 4.18
C LEU A 384 17.01 -4.19 4.67
N SER A 385 15.72 -3.95 4.92
CA SER A 385 14.75 -4.97 5.31
C SER A 385 14.31 -5.90 4.16
N ALA A 386 14.46 -5.47 2.91
CA ALA A 386 13.91 -6.17 1.75
C ALA A 386 14.36 -7.63 1.60
N PRO A 387 15.64 -8.02 1.79
CA PRO A 387 16.02 -9.43 1.73
C PRO A 387 15.33 -10.29 2.77
N LEU A 388 15.14 -9.77 3.99
CA LEU A 388 14.45 -10.47 5.08
C LEU A 388 12.96 -10.65 4.73
N ALA A 389 12.28 -9.56 4.36
CA ALA A 389 10.88 -9.56 3.95
C ALA A 389 10.60 -10.55 2.80
N LEU A 390 11.38 -10.45 1.72
CA LEU A 390 11.24 -11.31 0.55
C LEU A 390 11.51 -12.80 0.85
N ASN A 391 12.49 -13.10 1.70
CA ASN A 391 12.78 -14.48 2.08
C ASN A 391 11.71 -15.04 3.03
N TRP A 392 11.21 -14.22 3.95
CA TRP A 392 10.13 -14.63 4.85
C TRP A 392 8.86 -14.92 4.05
N LEU A 393 8.41 -14.04 3.16
CA LEU A 393 7.26 -14.26 2.29
C LEU A 393 7.44 -15.48 1.40
N LYS A 394 8.63 -15.69 0.81
CA LYS A 394 8.94 -16.90 0.03
C LYS A 394 8.70 -18.18 0.81
N ASN A 395 9.10 -18.21 2.10
CA ASN A 395 8.87 -19.36 2.96
C ASN A 395 7.37 -19.54 3.27
N ARG A 396 6.64 -18.43 3.50
CA ARG A 396 5.18 -18.47 3.69
C ARG A 396 4.47 -19.03 2.46
N PHE A 397 4.80 -18.55 1.26
CA PHE A 397 4.24 -19.07 0.01
C PHE A 397 4.53 -20.55 -0.25
N ARG A 398 5.58 -21.08 0.38
CA ARG A 398 5.96 -22.52 0.29
C ARG A 398 5.37 -23.36 1.41
N GLY A 399 4.66 -22.78 2.35
CA GLY A 399 4.16 -23.48 3.54
C GLY A 399 5.27 -23.93 4.51
N THR A 400 6.51 -23.40 4.39
CA THR A 400 7.67 -23.80 5.18
C THR A 400 8.00 -22.85 6.33
N GLY A 401 7.20 -21.77 6.51
CA GLY A 401 7.42 -20.77 7.54
C GLY A 401 6.95 -21.24 8.92
N THR A 402 7.76 -21.02 9.95
CA THR A 402 7.31 -21.17 11.36
C THR A 402 6.46 -19.96 11.76
N SER A 403 5.43 -20.17 12.57
CA SER A 403 4.51 -19.13 13.06
C SER A 403 4.74 -18.74 14.52
N ASN A 404 5.89 -19.10 15.10
CA ASN A 404 6.17 -18.78 16.51
C ASN A 404 6.36 -17.28 16.68
N ALA A 405 5.64 -16.70 17.63
CA ALA A 405 5.83 -15.30 18.05
C ALA A 405 7.26 -15.15 18.60
N GLN A 406 8.01 -14.19 18.10
CA GLN A 406 9.38 -13.93 18.50
C GLN A 406 9.66 -12.44 18.52
N ASN A 407 10.32 -11.96 19.56
CA ASN A 407 10.89 -10.61 19.62
C ASN A 407 12.41 -10.73 19.46
N ILE A 408 12.93 -10.25 18.32
CA ILE A 408 14.31 -10.49 17.91
C ILE A 408 15.03 -9.13 17.76
N PRO A 409 15.66 -8.63 18.81
CA PRO A 409 16.58 -7.51 18.65
C PRO A 409 17.84 -7.97 17.89
N VAL A 410 18.22 -7.22 16.87
CA VAL A 410 19.43 -7.51 16.10
C VAL A 410 20.30 -6.25 16.00
N PHE A 411 21.62 -6.44 16.01
CA PHE A 411 22.52 -5.31 15.77
C PHE A 411 22.31 -4.72 14.37
N SER A 412 22.30 -5.57 13.34
CA SER A 412 21.87 -5.20 12.00
C SER A 412 21.37 -6.39 11.21
N ILE A 413 20.20 -6.23 10.58
CA ILE A 413 19.63 -7.21 9.64
C ILE A 413 20.50 -7.37 8.40
N ALA A 414 21.35 -6.37 8.08
CA ALA A 414 22.19 -6.35 6.89
C ALA A 414 23.39 -7.33 6.98
N LEU A 415 23.81 -7.73 8.18
CA LEU A 415 25.10 -8.44 8.38
C LEU A 415 25.03 -9.95 8.18
N SER A 416 23.87 -10.52 7.81
CA SER A 416 23.78 -11.95 7.58
C SER A 416 24.19 -12.34 6.15
N ALA A 417 24.79 -13.53 5.97
CA ALA A 417 25.12 -14.06 4.65
C ALA A 417 23.87 -14.21 3.74
N LYS A 418 22.67 -14.41 4.34
CA LYS A 418 21.39 -14.43 3.62
C LYS A 418 21.00 -13.04 3.13
N ALA A 419 21.21 -12.00 3.95
CA ALA A 419 20.96 -10.61 3.57
C ALA A 419 21.87 -10.17 2.44
N ILE A 420 23.19 -10.43 2.53
CA ILE A 420 24.16 -10.08 1.49
C ILE A 420 23.77 -10.69 0.13
N ARG A 421 23.45 -11.99 0.10
CA ARG A 421 22.93 -12.64 -1.13
C ARG A 421 21.65 -12.02 -1.64
N GLY A 422 20.78 -11.59 -0.74
CA GLY A 422 19.55 -10.88 -1.06
C GLY A 422 19.81 -9.53 -1.72
N TYR A 423 20.74 -8.74 -1.19
CA TYR A 423 21.14 -7.45 -1.79
C TYR A 423 21.76 -7.63 -3.16
N LEU A 424 22.64 -8.61 -3.34
CA LEU A 424 23.21 -8.92 -4.66
C LEU A 424 22.14 -9.28 -5.68
N SER A 425 21.11 -10.03 -5.26
CA SER A 425 19.95 -10.35 -6.10
C SER A 425 19.12 -9.11 -6.46
N ILE A 426 18.89 -8.21 -5.50
CA ILE A 426 18.15 -6.96 -5.73
C ILE A 426 18.97 -6.06 -6.67
N LEU A 427 20.27 -5.91 -6.42
CA LEU A 427 21.18 -5.13 -7.28
C LEU A 427 21.18 -5.65 -8.72
N ALA A 428 21.30 -6.96 -8.90
CA ALA A 428 21.24 -7.59 -10.22
C ALA A 428 19.88 -7.34 -10.91
N THR A 429 18.79 -7.35 -10.15
CA THR A 429 17.45 -7.02 -10.65
C THR A 429 17.38 -5.55 -11.07
N MET A 430 17.92 -4.63 -10.26
CA MET A 430 17.95 -3.21 -10.59
C MET A 430 18.82 -2.90 -11.80
N LEU A 431 19.97 -3.58 -11.97
CA LEU A 431 20.77 -3.46 -13.17
C LEU A 431 19.98 -3.89 -14.41
N ARG A 432 19.18 -4.97 -14.32
CA ARG A 432 18.28 -5.38 -15.41
C ARG A 432 17.21 -4.34 -15.67
N ALA A 433 16.62 -3.76 -14.63
CA ALA A 433 15.61 -2.70 -14.72
C ALA A 433 16.15 -1.44 -15.42
N VAL A 434 17.32 -0.97 -15.01
CA VAL A 434 17.99 0.21 -15.61
C VAL A 434 18.38 -0.05 -17.07
N LEU A 435 18.80 -1.28 -17.40
CA LEU A 435 19.12 -1.69 -18.77
C LEU A 435 17.89 -2.07 -19.59
N ALA A 436 16.70 -1.82 -19.09
CA ALA A 436 15.41 -2.17 -19.71
C ALA A 436 15.39 -3.65 -20.19
N ARG A 437 15.88 -4.57 -19.36
CA ARG A 437 15.85 -6.02 -19.64
C ARG A 437 14.63 -6.69 -18.97
N PRO A 438 14.12 -7.81 -19.53
CA PRO A 438 12.98 -8.51 -18.95
C PRO A 438 13.19 -8.84 -17.48
N LEU A 439 12.20 -8.50 -16.64
CA LEU A 439 12.14 -8.88 -15.23
C LEU A 439 11.36 -10.19 -15.10
N GLY A 440 11.93 -11.14 -14.41
CA GLY A 440 11.37 -12.47 -14.16
C GLY A 440 12.44 -13.47 -13.75
N PRO A 441 12.05 -14.68 -13.34
CA PRO A 441 12.99 -15.75 -13.01
C PRO A 441 13.94 -15.98 -14.18
N THR A 442 15.23 -16.06 -13.91
CA THR A 442 16.19 -16.56 -14.87
C THR A 442 15.94 -18.07 -15.03
N THR A 443 15.29 -18.45 -16.13
CA THR A 443 15.30 -19.87 -16.53
C THR A 443 16.75 -20.28 -16.69
N ALA A 444 17.23 -21.21 -15.87
CA ALA A 444 18.45 -21.95 -16.19
C ALA A 444 18.25 -22.45 -17.64
N ARG A 445 19.15 -22.05 -18.54
CA ARG A 445 19.18 -22.59 -19.89
C ARG A 445 19.18 -24.09 -19.73
N SER A 446 18.07 -24.75 -20.13
CA SER A 446 18.08 -26.18 -20.30
C SER A 446 19.22 -26.49 -21.26
N GLN A 447 20.24 -27.15 -20.75
CA GLN A 447 21.26 -27.80 -21.56
C GLN A 447 20.54 -28.89 -22.39
N HIS A 448 20.03 -28.52 -23.55
CA HIS A 448 19.88 -29.42 -24.67
C HIS A 448 20.97 -28.99 -25.68
N ARG A 449 22.16 -29.44 -25.44
CA ARG A 449 23.10 -29.80 -26.51
C ARG A 449 22.94 -31.28 -26.73
N ILE A 450 22.34 -31.60 -27.84
CA ILE A 450 22.50 -32.90 -28.54
C ILE A 450 23.92 -32.95 -29.06
#